data_cef2549bace7f064ea5473002a2a0ca0
#
_entry.id   cef2549bace7f064ea5473002a2a0ca0
#
_cell.length_a   1.000
_cell.length_b   1.000
_cell.length_c   1.000
_cell.angle_alpha   90.00
_cell.angle_beta   90.00
_cell.angle_gamma   90.00
#
_symmetry.space_group_name_H-M   'P 1'
#
loop_
_entity.id
_entity.type
_entity.pdbx_description
1 polymer ?
#
loop_
_entity_poly.entity_id
_entity_poly.type
_entity_poly.pdbx_seq_one_letter_code
_entity_poly.pdbx_strand_id
1 'polypeptide(L)'
;IISGITYIIACSAPNIAVYTIAMCFVYGSIMSAGYVAGGTLVATWFPKKKGVVMGYTTMGHNFASAFYVQLVAILIAPTAVATSVGGADLSNVGANFPGGIVPIGIAAIVLGILGMLFIRNTPQERGINPDNVSDEVYKNEYDTTDAVEGDGGWTTGKLLATKELWLAAITTGFFQICSVGVMSQLVTRNIQLGFTPQAAMNVMTILALGGVVGSWIIGIIDDKIGTKKTMVGFGIWYAIALLCNFGATDSSSPLVYVSLFMIAMGIGGSANFTTSLPTSIFGRQGFDKVNSVIFPIQGAITALCFLVNGMVQKMTGGEIKMAYLVFAGVALVNVVLVLIVNEHRFNRDWKAAHPGK
;
A
#
# COMPACT_ATOMS: atom_id res chain seq x y z
N ILE A 1 14.22 -13.32 -3.39
CA ILE A 1 14.53 -14.76 -3.36
C ILE A 1 13.76 -15.44 -2.23
N ILE A 2 13.93 -15.01 -0.98
CA ILE A 2 13.22 -15.61 0.20
C ILE A 2 11.71 -15.64 -0.03
N SER A 3 11.11 -14.54 -0.49
CA SER A 3 9.68 -14.48 -0.77
C SER A 3 9.23 -15.50 -1.83
N GLY A 4 10.02 -15.69 -2.88
CA GLY A 4 9.70 -16.68 -3.91
C GLY A 4 9.74 -18.12 -3.40
N ILE A 5 10.77 -18.46 -2.63
CA ILE A 5 10.91 -19.78 -2.00
C ILE A 5 9.76 -20.05 -1.03
N THR A 6 9.49 -19.11 -0.12
CA THR A 6 8.42 -19.26 0.87
C THR A 6 7.03 -19.24 0.25
N TYR A 7 6.86 -18.56 -0.90
CA TYR A 7 5.62 -18.59 -1.66
C TYR A 7 5.35 -19.99 -2.26
N ILE A 8 6.38 -20.62 -2.82
CA ILE A 8 6.28 -22.01 -3.31
C ILE A 8 5.95 -22.98 -2.15
N ILE A 9 6.60 -22.79 -0.99
CA ILE A 9 6.29 -23.58 0.21
C ILE A 9 4.84 -23.40 0.64
N ALA A 10 4.34 -22.14 0.65
CA ALA A 10 2.96 -21.83 1.01
C ALA A 10 1.96 -22.55 0.08
N CYS A 11 2.24 -22.60 -1.23
CA CYS A 11 1.38 -23.25 -2.20
C CYS A 11 1.31 -24.77 -2.03
N SER A 12 2.36 -25.36 -1.48
CA SER A 12 2.47 -26.81 -1.24
C SER A 12 2.24 -27.18 0.22
N ALA A 13 1.73 -26.24 1.04
CA ALA A 13 1.61 -26.40 2.48
C ALA A 13 0.62 -27.53 2.84
N PRO A 14 1.03 -28.51 3.68
CA PRO A 14 0.16 -29.63 4.06
C PRO A 14 -0.94 -29.25 5.06
N ASN A 15 -0.79 -28.10 5.70
CA ASN A 15 -1.75 -27.60 6.71
C ASN A 15 -1.71 -26.08 6.82
N ILE A 16 -2.72 -25.53 7.48
CA ILE A 16 -2.89 -24.09 7.65
C ILE A 16 -1.75 -23.41 8.41
N ALA A 17 -1.11 -24.11 9.34
CA ALA A 17 -0.01 -23.54 10.13
C ALA A 17 1.23 -23.30 9.25
N VAL A 18 1.63 -24.28 8.45
CA VAL A 18 2.73 -24.14 7.48
C VAL A 18 2.42 -23.06 6.45
N TYR A 19 1.19 -23.04 5.92
CA TYR A 19 0.73 -21.99 5.01
C TYR A 19 0.88 -20.61 5.63
N THR A 20 0.35 -20.42 6.85
CA THR A 20 0.38 -19.12 7.53
C THR A 20 1.80 -18.65 7.80
N ILE A 21 2.67 -19.54 8.31
CA ILE A 21 4.07 -19.19 8.57
C ILE A 21 4.77 -18.81 7.26
N ALA A 22 4.63 -19.61 6.21
CA ALA A 22 5.24 -19.32 4.92
C ALA A 22 4.75 -17.98 4.34
N MET A 23 3.44 -17.70 4.41
CA MET A 23 2.87 -16.43 3.96
C MET A 23 3.33 -15.23 4.78
N CYS A 24 3.58 -15.39 6.09
CA CYS A 24 4.19 -14.34 6.90
C CYS A 24 5.60 -13.98 6.40
N PHE A 25 6.40 -14.97 6.01
CA PHE A 25 7.72 -14.73 5.40
C PHE A 25 7.62 -14.11 4.00
N VAL A 26 6.64 -14.53 3.18
CA VAL A 26 6.38 -13.90 1.88
C VAL A 26 6.09 -12.42 2.07
N TYR A 27 5.11 -12.10 2.90
CA TYR A 27 4.66 -10.72 3.12
C TYR A 27 5.77 -9.87 3.76
N GLY A 28 6.41 -10.37 4.80
CA GLY A 28 7.49 -9.67 5.50
C GLY A 28 8.68 -9.35 4.60
N SER A 29 9.12 -10.29 3.76
CA SER A 29 10.24 -10.05 2.83
C SER A 29 9.88 -9.10 1.69
N ILE A 30 8.66 -9.15 1.15
CA ILE A 30 8.20 -8.21 0.12
C ILE A 30 8.09 -6.79 0.69
N MET A 31 7.51 -6.63 1.88
CA MET A 31 7.40 -5.32 2.52
C MET A 31 8.76 -4.72 2.86
N SER A 32 9.67 -5.54 3.40
CA SER A 32 11.04 -5.09 3.70
C SER A 32 11.78 -4.67 2.42
N ALA A 33 11.73 -5.47 1.37
CA ALA A 33 12.42 -5.17 0.13
C ALA A 33 11.80 -3.99 -0.63
N GLY A 34 10.47 -3.94 -0.73
CA GLY A 34 9.78 -2.91 -1.51
C GLY A 34 9.77 -1.54 -0.84
N TYR A 35 9.35 -1.48 0.42
CA TYR A 35 9.15 -0.19 1.08
C TYR A 35 10.39 0.31 1.82
N VAL A 36 11.11 -0.55 2.54
CA VAL A 36 12.27 -0.10 3.30
C VAL A 36 13.50 -0.02 2.41
N ALA A 37 13.94 -1.16 1.85
CA ALA A 37 15.15 -1.19 1.02
C ALA A 37 14.98 -0.39 -0.27
N GLY A 38 13.82 -0.50 -0.93
CA GLY A 38 13.51 0.29 -2.14
C GLY A 38 13.49 1.79 -1.87
N GLY A 39 12.90 2.22 -0.76
CA GLY A 39 12.90 3.62 -0.34
C GLY A 39 14.29 4.16 -0.05
N THR A 40 15.11 3.39 0.67
CA THR A 40 16.52 3.73 0.94
C THR A 40 17.34 3.82 -0.34
N LEU A 41 17.17 2.84 -1.25
CA LEU A 41 17.85 2.85 -2.55
C LEU A 41 17.51 4.11 -3.35
N VAL A 42 16.21 4.44 -3.44
CA VAL A 42 15.78 5.67 -4.14
C VAL A 42 16.35 6.91 -3.47
N ALA A 43 16.40 6.98 -2.15
CA ALA A 43 16.97 8.12 -1.43
C ALA A 43 18.47 8.28 -1.69
N THR A 44 19.20 7.18 -1.80
CA THR A 44 20.66 7.18 -2.05
C THR A 44 20.98 7.53 -3.50
N TRP A 45 20.25 6.98 -4.45
CA TRP A 45 20.49 7.20 -5.88
C TRP A 45 19.92 8.53 -6.39
N PHE A 46 18.80 9.00 -5.82
CA PHE A 46 18.06 10.17 -6.29
C PHE A 46 17.69 11.12 -5.14
N PRO A 47 18.66 11.67 -4.39
CA PRO A 47 18.40 12.47 -3.19
C PRO A 47 17.55 13.73 -3.48
N LYS A 48 17.80 14.45 -4.59
CA LYS A 48 17.02 15.63 -4.98
C LYS A 48 15.74 15.29 -5.75
N LYS A 49 15.71 14.16 -6.46
CA LYS A 49 14.56 13.70 -7.28
C LYS A 49 13.74 12.61 -6.59
N LYS A 50 13.95 12.38 -5.29
CA LYS A 50 13.34 11.31 -4.50
C LYS A 50 11.82 11.24 -4.67
N GLY A 51 11.11 12.36 -4.61
CA GLY A 51 9.65 12.40 -4.73
C GLY A 51 9.14 11.91 -6.07
N VAL A 52 9.74 12.35 -7.17
CA VAL A 52 9.37 11.94 -8.53
C VAL A 52 9.65 10.45 -8.73
N VAL A 53 10.82 9.96 -8.28
CA VAL A 53 11.22 8.55 -8.44
C VAL A 53 10.34 7.65 -7.58
N MET A 54 10.00 8.05 -6.34
CA MET A 54 9.03 7.32 -5.51
C MET A 54 7.64 7.30 -6.14
N GLY A 55 7.23 8.37 -6.82
CA GLY A 55 5.99 8.39 -7.62
C GLY A 55 5.99 7.32 -8.69
N TYR A 56 7.07 7.18 -9.46
CA TYR A 56 7.19 6.13 -10.48
C TYR A 56 7.16 4.72 -9.87
N THR A 57 7.78 4.49 -8.71
CA THR A 57 7.73 3.17 -8.05
C THR A 57 6.32 2.83 -7.59
N THR A 58 5.58 3.79 -7.05
CA THR A 58 4.17 3.59 -6.67
C THR A 58 3.26 3.35 -7.88
N MET A 59 3.47 4.08 -8.97
CA MET A 59 2.77 3.83 -10.23
C MET A 59 3.07 2.43 -10.77
N GLY A 60 4.33 2.00 -10.74
CA GLY A 60 4.74 0.65 -11.13
C GLY A 60 4.09 -0.44 -10.29
N HIS A 61 3.97 -0.23 -8.97
CA HIS A 61 3.27 -1.13 -8.07
C HIS A 61 1.77 -1.28 -8.43
N ASN A 62 1.07 -0.18 -8.64
CA ASN A 62 -0.34 -0.21 -9.01
C ASN A 62 -0.56 -0.83 -10.39
N PHE A 63 0.33 -0.53 -11.35
CA PHE A 63 0.30 -1.13 -12.67
C PHE A 63 0.52 -2.65 -12.62
N ALA A 64 1.53 -3.11 -11.89
CA ALA A 64 1.77 -4.54 -11.67
C ALA A 64 0.56 -5.22 -11.01
N SER A 65 -0.08 -4.58 -10.03
CA SER A 65 -1.28 -5.10 -9.37
C SER A 65 -2.45 -5.29 -10.32
N ALA A 66 -2.62 -4.41 -11.33
CA ALA A 66 -3.66 -4.54 -12.34
C ALA A 66 -3.52 -5.81 -13.18
N PHE A 67 -2.29 -6.18 -13.54
CA PHE A 67 -2.02 -7.38 -14.33
C PHE A 67 -1.93 -8.65 -13.49
N TYR A 68 -1.49 -8.53 -12.23
CA TYR A 68 -1.29 -9.68 -11.35
C TYR A 68 -2.58 -10.48 -11.15
N VAL A 69 -3.71 -9.81 -10.92
CA VAL A 69 -5.01 -10.47 -10.71
C VAL A 69 -5.41 -11.27 -11.95
N GLN A 70 -5.24 -10.68 -13.15
CA GLN A 70 -5.57 -11.37 -14.41
C GLN A 70 -4.60 -12.52 -14.69
N LEU A 71 -3.31 -12.33 -14.41
CA LEU A 71 -2.31 -13.38 -14.56
C LEU A 71 -2.65 -14.59 -13.68
N VAL A 72 -2.94 -14.36 -12.40
CA VAL A 72 -3.33 -15.42 -11.47
C VAL A 72 -4.63 -16.09 -11.94
N ALA A 73 -5.63 -15.31 -12.37
CA ALA A 73 -6.88 -15.84 -12.89
C ALA A 73 -6.63 -16.79 -14.09
N ILE A 74 -5.77 -16.41 -15.03
CA ILE A 74 -5.42 -17.24 -16.19
C ILE A 74 -4.68 -18.52 -15.76
N LEU A 75 -3.74 -18.40 -14.83
CA LEU A 75 -2.91 -19.53 -14.38
C LEU A 75 -3.73 -20.59 -13.62
N ILE A 76 -4.78 -20.17 -12.89
CA ILE A 76 -5.66 -21.09 -12.13
C ILE A 76 -6.99 -21.35 -12.84
N ALA A 77 -7.29 -20.69 -13.97
CA ALA A 77 -8.57 -20.72 -14.67
C ALA A 77 -9.10 -22.13 -15.06
N PRO A 78 -8.25 -23.11 -15.44
CA PRO A 78 -8.77 -24.44 -15.81
C PRO A 78 -9.58 -25.11 -14.70
N THR A 79 -9.41 -24.68 -13.46
CA THR A 79 -10.10 -25.21 -12.28
C THR A 79 -11.06 -24.22 -11.63
N ALA A 80 -10.86 -22.93 -11.81
CA ALA A 80 -11.71 -21.89 -11.22
C ALA A 80 -13.06 -21.70 -11.97
N VAL A 81 -13.13 -22.10 -13.23
CA VAL A 81 -14.35 -21.90 -14.06
C VAL A 81 -15.54 -22.72 -13.57
N ALA A 82 -15.31 -23.78 -12.78
CA ALA A 82 -16.37 -24.61 -12.24
C ALA A 82 -16.97 -24.09 -10.93
N THR A 83 -16.43 -23.03 -10.35
CA THR A 83 -16.77 -22.62 -9.00
C THR A 83 -17.48 -21.28 -8.97
N SER A 84 -18.79 -21.31 -8.75
CA SER A 84 -19.56 -20.16 -8.29
C SER A 84 -19.22 -19.89 -6.82
N VAL A 85 -18.81 -18.67 -6.48
CA VAL A 85 -18.71 -18.23 -5.08
C VAL A 85 -20.14 -18.12 -4.54
N GLY A 86 -20.52 -19.00 -3.62
CA GLY A 86 -21.88 -19.01 -3.09
C GLY A 86 -22.57 -20.39 -3.17
N GLY A 87 -21.84 -21.46 -2.92
CA GLY A 87 -22.30 -22.84 -2.94
C GLY A 87 -21.47 -23.75 -3.86
N ALA A 88 -20.28 -23.29 -4.17
CA ALA A 88 -19.38 -23.93 -5.09
C ALA A 88 -18.64 -25.11 -4.48
N ASP A 89 -18.53 -26.15 -5.25
CA ASP A 89 -17.58 -27.23 -5.02
C ASP A 89 -16.14 -26.70 -5.21
N LEU A 90 -15.50 -26.34 -4.11
CA LEU A 90 -14.10 -25.87 -4.07
C LEU A 90 -13.09 -27.01 -4.19
N SER A 91 -13.54 -28.26 -4.32
CA SER A 91 -12.69 -29.44 -4.35
C SER A 91 -11.68 -29.42 -5.52
N ASN A 92 -12.05 -28.79 -6.64
CA ASN A 92 -11.22 -28.68 -7.83
C ASN A 92 -10.29 -27.46 -7.85
N VAL A 93 -10.57 -26.42 -7.05
CA VAL A 93 -9.71 -25.22 -6.97
C VAL A 93 -8.39 -25.54 -6.30
N GLY A 94 -8.40 -26.46 -5.32
CA GLY A 94 -7.18 -26.88 -4.62
C GLY A 94 -6.21 -27.70 -5.48
N ALA A 95 -6.67 -28.39 -6.51
CA ALA A 95 -5.85 -29.30 -7.28
C ALA A 95 -4.82 -28.60 -8.19
N ASN A 96 -5.13 -27.43 -8.74
CA ASN A 96 -4.23 -26.66 -9.61
C ASN A 96 -3.66 -25.39 -8.98
N PHE A 97 -4.04 -25.09 -7.74
CA PHE A 97 -3.52 -23.93 -7.04
C PHE A 97 -1.98 -23.93 -6.94
N PRO A 98 -1.31 -25.05 -6.59
CA PRO A 98 0.16 -25.11 -6.63
C PRO A 98 0.72 -24.89 -8.03
N GLY A 99 0.15 -25.54 -9.04
CA GLY A 99 0.62 -25.46 -10.42
C GLY A 99 0.52 -24.05 -11.03
N GLY A 100 -0.55 -23.31 -10.69
CA GLY A 100 -0.76 -21.94 -11.16
C GLY A 100 0.12 -20.91 -10.45
N ILE A 101 0.48 -21.13 -9.19
CA ILE A 101 1.16 -20.13 -8.36
C ILE A 101 2.67 -20.36 -8.27
N VAL A 102 3.17 -21.59 -8.40
CA VAL A 102 4.61 -21.91 -8.44
C VAL A 102 5.38 -21.06 -9.48
N PRO A 103 4.89 -20.81 -10.71
CA PRO A 103 5.57 -19.95 -11.66
C PRO A 103 5.82 -18.52 -11.15
N ILE A 104 4.90 -17.99 -10.33
CA ILE A 104 5.05 -16.67 -9.72
C ILE A 104 6.18 -16.67 -8.69
N GLY A 105 6.26 -17.72 -7.87
CA GLY A 105 7.37 -17.91 -6.93
C GLY A 105 8.73 -18.02 -7.65
N ILE A 106 8.79 -18.75 -8.76
CA ILE A 106 9.99 -18.85 -9.59
C ILE A 106 10.35 -17.49 -10.18
N ALA A 107 9.38 -16.75 -10.71
CA ALA A 107 9.61 -15.40 -11.24
C ALA A 107 10.18 -14.46 -10.16
N ALA A 108 9.68 -14.53 -8.94
CA ALA A 108 10.19 -13.75 -7.81
C ALA A 108 11.65 -14.11 -7.46
N ILE A 109 12.03 -15.41 -7.54
CA ILE A 109 13.40 -15.85 -7.34
C ILE A 109 14.30 -15.30 -8.45
N VAL A 110 13.88 -15.42 -9.71
CA VAL A 110 14.66 -14.93 -10.87
C VAL A 110 14.86 -13.41 -10.76
N LEU A 111 13.79 -12.64 -10.46
CA LEU A 111 13.89 -11.20 -10.26
C LEU A 111 14.81 -10.85 -9.09
N GLY A 112 14.77 -11.64 -8.00
CA GLY A 112 15.67 -11.47 -6.87
C GLY A 112 17.15 -11.70 -7.24
N ILE A 113 17.44 -12.71 -8.06
CA ILE A 113 18.80 -12.97 -8.56
C ILE A 113 19.25 -11.84 -9.49
N LEU A 114 18.40 -11.39 -10.41
CA LEU A 114 18.69 -10.26 -11.29
C LEU A 114 18.96 -8.99 -10.45
N GLY A 115 18.15 -8.75 -9.42
CA GLY A 115 18.38 -7.65 -8.49
C GLY A 115 19.76 -7.71 -7.83
N MET A 116 20.20 -8.87 -7.36
CA MET A 116 21.53 -9.03 -6.76
C MET A 116 22.67 -8.79 -7.77
N LEU A 117 22.46 -9.13 -9.02
CA LEU A 117 23.48 -8.96 -10.06
C LEU A 117 23.59 -7.50 -10.53
N PHE A 118 22.47 -6.83 -10.69
CA PHE A 118 22.39 -5.51 -11.35
C PHE A 118 22.26 -4.34 -10.40
N ILE A 119 21.60 -4.47 -9.25
CA ILE A 119 21.42 -3.38 -8.30
C ILE A 119 22.70 -3.18 -7.49
N ARG A 120 23.09 -1.92 -7.26
CA ARG A 120 24.17 -1.51 -6.38
C ARG A 120 23.62 -0.60 -5.29
N ASN A 121 24.22 -0.64 -4.12
CA ASN A 121 23.73 0.13 -2.97
C ASN A 121 23.93 1.64 -3.19
N THR A 122 25.02 2.02 -3.83
CA THR A 122 25.36 3.43 -4.07
C THR A 122 25.66 3.70 -5.54
N PRO A 123 25.41 4.91 -6.05
CA PRO A 123 25.78 5.30 -7.42
C PRO A 123 27.29 5.24 -7.64
N GLN A 124 28.08 5.55 -6.60
CA GLN A 124 29.54 5.56 -6.65
C GLN A 124 30.12 4.18 -6.98
N GLU A 125 29.46 3.07 -6.59
CA GLU A 125 29.87 1.72 -6.99
C GLU A 125 29.81 1.49 -8.51
N ARG A 126 29.10 2.37 -9.24
CA ARG A 126 29.03 2.42 -10.69
C ARG A 126 29.85 3.53 -11.31
N GLY A 127 30.60 4.31 -10.51
CA GLY A 127 31.36 5.47 -10.97
C GLY A 127 30.51 6.63 -11.47
N ILE A 128 29.29 6.77 -10.95
CA ILE A 128 28.36 7.86 -11.28
C ILE A 128 27.93 8.58 -10.00
N ASN A 129 27.58 9.85 -10.15
CA ASN A 129 27.07 10.65 -9.03
C ASN A 129 25.58 10.45 -8.80
N PRO A 130 25.08 10.68 -7.57
CA PRO A 130 23.64 10.72 -7.31
C PRO A 130 22.92 11.66 -8.29
N ASP A 131 21.63 11.35 -8.58
CA ASP A 131 20.83 12.06 -9.59
C ASP A 131 21.46 12.11 -11.01
N ASN A 132 22.55 11.36 -11.24
CA ASN A 132 23.32 11.33 -12.49
C ASN A 132 23.82 12.73 -12.91
N VAL A 133 24.26 13.53 -11.95
CA VAL A 133 24.82 14.87 -12.21
C VAL A 133 26.31 14.82 -12.52
N SER A 134 26.86 15.90 -13.14
CA SER A 134 28.30 16.03 -13.38
C SER A 134 29.10 16.20 -12.08
N ASP A 135 30.39 15.87 -12.10
CA ASP A 135 31.27 16.02 -10.94
C ASP A 135 31.33 17.46 -10.41
N GLU A 136 31.23 18.45 -11.31
CA GLU A 136 31.21 19.86 -10.95
C GLU A 136 29.96 20.23 -10.16
N VAL A 137 28.78 19.76 -10.62
CA VAL A 137 27.49 19.96 -9.93
C VAL A 137 27.49 19.20 -8.61
N TYR A 138 28.04 17.98 -8.59
CA TYR A 138 28.13 17.19 -7.38
C TYR A 138 28.94 17.92 -6.29
N LYS A 139 30.12 18.40 -6.59
CA LYS A 139 30.98 19.16 -5.65
C LYS A 139 30.29 20.43 -5.15
N ASN A 140 29.59 21.15 -6.02
CA ASN A 140 29.01 22.44 -5.66
C ASN A 140 27.70 22.34 -4.89
N GLU A 141 26.88 21.31 -5.18
CA GLU A 141 25.50 21.24 -4.69
C GLU A 141 25.22 20.09 -3.74
N TYR A 142 26.04 19.03 -3.73
CA TYR A 142 25.83 17.83 -2.93
C TYR A 142 26.86 17.71 -1.80
N ASP A 143 28.10 18.10 -2.03
CA ASP A 143 29.17 18.02 -1.03
C ASP A 143 28.92 18.90 0.21
N THR A 144 28.13 19.97 0.04
CA THR A 144 27.66 20.83 1.15
C THR A 144 26.43 20.29 1.86
N THR A 145 25.70 19.32 1.26
CA THR A 145 24.43 18.78 1.76
C THR A 145 24.63 17.41 2.43
N ASP A 146 25.66 16.66 2.06
CA ASP A 146 26.00 15.35 2.62
C ASP A 146 26.49 15.42 4.08
N ALA A 147 26.84 16.61 4.55
CA ALA A 147 27.15 16.85 5.97
C ALA A 147 25.90 16.73 6.89
N VAL A 148 24.73 16.40 6.34
CA VAL A 148 23.45 16.26 7.07
C VAL A 148 22.90 14.82 7.02
N GLU A 149 23.72 13.83 6.67
CA GLU A 149 23.43 12.42 6.93
C GLU A 149 23.56 12.12 8.43
N GLY A 150 22.66 12.69 9.19
CA GLY A 150 22.44 12.30 10.57
C GLY A 150 21.06 11.69 10.68
N ASP A 151 20.91 10.73 11.54
CA ASP A 151 19.67 10.11 12.07
C ASP A 151 18.61 11.16 12.52
N GLY A 152 18.77 12.42 12.18
CA GLY A 152 17.98 13.56 12.68
C GLY A 152 17.97 13.66 14.22
N GLY A 153 18.83 12.87 14.90
CA GLY A 153 18.86 12.70 16.35
C GLY A 153 17.70 11.80 16.87
N TRP A 154 17.06 11.04 15.99
CA TRP A 154 15.98 10.14 16.33
C TRP A 154 16.50 8.77 16.76
N THR A 155 16.17 8.36 17.99
CA THR A 155 16.31 6.99 18.46
C THR A 155 14.94 6.33 18.53
N THR A 156 14.88 5.00 18.43
CA THR A 156 13.61 4.25 18.53
C THR A 156 12.85 4.60 19.80
N GLY A 157 13.56 4.73 20.93
CA GLY A 157 12.95 5.10 22.22
C GLY A 157 12.33 6.49 22.21
N LYS A 158 13.04 7.49 21.64
CA LYS A 158 12.48 8.86 21.49
C LYS A 158 11.25 8.87 20.56
N LEU A 159 11.30 8.11 19.46
CA LEU A 159 10.19 8.00 18.53
C LEU A 159 8.96 7.40 19.20
N LEU A 160 9.11 6.28 19.88
CA LEU A 160 7.99 5.63 20.61
C LEU A 160 7.42 6.49 21.74
N ALA A 161 8.22 7.37 22.33
CA ALA A 161 7.76 8.35 23.33
C ALA A 161 7.04 9.57 22.70
N THR A 162 7.02 9.69 21.36
CA THR A 162 6.48 10.84 20.66
C THR A 162 5.04 10.58 20.22
N LYS A 163 4.11 11.43 20.65
CA LYS A 163 2.68 11.34 20.29
C LYS A 163 2.45 11.36 18.78
N GLU A 164 3.18 12.18 18.06
CA GLU A 164 3.04 12.34 16.61
C GLU A 164 3.42 11.08 15.83
N LEU A 165 4.33 10.25 16.35
CA LEU A 165 4.63 8.95 15.75
C LEU A 165 3.40 8.04 15.77
N TRP A 166 2.77 7.93 16.93
CA TRP A 166 1.56 7.10 17.09
C TRP A 166 0.40 7.63 16.25
N LEU A 167 0.20 8.95 16.22
CA LEU A 167 -0.81 9.55 15.38
C LEU A 167 -0.55 9.29 13.89
N ALA A 168 0.70 9.41 13.43
CA ALA A 168 1.06 9.09 12.05
C ALA A 168 0.80 7.61 11.74
N ALA A 169 1.25 6.68 12.59
CA ALA A 169 1.08 5.25 12.38
C ALA A 169 -0.41 4.84 12.41
N ILE A 170 -1.20 5.37 13.35
CA ILE A 170 -2.63 5.06 13.48
C ILE A 170 -3.42 5.63 12.31
N THR A 171 -3.22 6.91 11.96
CA THR A 171 -4.02 7.55 10.91
C THR A 171 -3.71 6.96 9.53
N THR A 172 -2.46 6.69 9.21
CA THR A 172 -2.09 6.00 7.97
C THR A 172 -2.56 4.54 7.99
N GLY A 173 -2.45 3.85 9.13
CA GLY A 173 -2.96 2.50 9.33
C GLY A 173 -4.48 2.41 9.14
N PHE A 174 -5.25 3.38 9.63
CA PHE A 174 -6.71 3.40 9.47
C PHE A 174 -7.13 3.60 8.00
N PHE A 175 -6.42 4.42 7.23
CA PHE A 175 -6.68 4.48 5.80
C PHE A 175 -6.33 3.16 5.09
N GLN A 176 -5.26 2.51 5.51
CA GLN A 176 -4.89 1.20 4.96
C GLN A 176 -5.87 0.09 5.39
N ILE A 177 -6.41 0.11 6.62
CA ILE A 177 -7.50 -0.81 7.02
C ILE A 177 -8.67 -0.69 6.04
N CYS A 178 -9.11 0.53 5.74
CA CYS A 178 -10.22 0.76 4.83
C CYS A 178 -9.88 0.29 3.41
N SER A 179 -8.71 0.66 2.89
CA SER A 179 -8.30 0.32 1.52
C SER A 179 -8.09 -1.19 1.34
N VAL A 180 -7.25 -1.81 2.16
CA VAL A 180 -6.92 -3.24 2.07
C VAL A 180 -8.14 -4.09 2.42
N GLY A 181 -8.91 -3.68 3.45
CA GLY A 181 -10.13 -4.40 3.87
C GLY A 181 -11.18 -4.45 2.77
N VAL A 182 -11.42 -3.34 2.09
CA VAL A 182 -12.34 -3.26 0.96
C VAL A 182 -11.82 -4.06 -0.23
N MET A 183 -10.56 -3.86 -0.61
CA MET A 183 -9.97 -4.52 -1.77
C MET A 183 -9.95 -6.04 -1.63
N SER A 184 -9.69 -6.55 -0.42
CA SER A 184 -9.68 -8.00 -0.15
C SER A 184 -11.04 -8.69 -0.34
N GLN A 185 -12.14 -7.94 -0.27
CA GLN A 185 -13.51 -8.45 -0.39
C GLN A 185 -14.25 -7.94 -1.63
N LEU A 186 -13.61 -7.12 -2.46
CA LEU A 186 -14.29 -6.42 -3.53
C LEU A 186 -14.87 -7.36 -4.59
N VAL A 187 -14.11 -8.41 -4.99
CA VAL A 187 -14.60 -9.41 -5.95
C VAL A 187 -15.83 -10.12 -5.38
N THR A 188 -15.77 -10.58 -4.14
CA THR A 188 -16.89 -11.26 -3.49
C THR A 188 -18.10 -10.32 -3.33
N ARG A 189 -17.87 -9.05 -2.97
CA ARG A 189 -18.94 -8.06 -2.88
C ARG A 189 -19.60 -7.81 -4.24
N ASN A 190 -18.84 -7.69 -5.30
CA ASN A 190 -19.39 -7.49 -6.65
C ASN A 190 -20.20 -8.71 -7.11
N ILE A 191 -19.76 -9.93 -6.79
CA ILE A 191 -20.55 -11.14 -7.05
C ILE A 191 -21.86 -11.12 -6.25
N GLN A 192 -21.85 -10.71 -4.97
CA GLN A 192 -23.06 -10.54 -4.17
C GLN A 192 -24.03 -9.49 -4.74
N LEU A 193 -23.51 -8.50 -5.46
CA LEU A 193 -24.32 -7.50 -6.18
C LEU A 193 -24.83 -8.01 -7.54
N GLY A 194 -24.49 -9.24 -7.95
CA GLY A 194 -24.98 -9.85 -9.20
C GLY A 194 -24.03 -9.68 -10.40
N PHE A 195 -22.79 -9.23 -10.20
CA PHE A 195 -21.78 -9.30 -11.26
C PHE A 195 -21.38 -10.75 -11.52
N THR A 196 -21.09 -11.08 -12.77
CA THR A 196 -20.44 -12.36 -13.07
C THR A 196 -19.04 -12.41 -12.47
N PRO A 197 -18.50 -13.59 -12.11
CA PRO A 197 -17.15 -13.70 -11.57
C PRO A 197 -16.08 -13.02 -12.45
N GLN A 198 -16.19 -13.18 -13.77
CA GLN A 198 -15.27 -12.54 -14.72
C GLN A 198 -15.41 -11.02 -14.70
N ALA A 199 -16.63 -10.47 -14.66
CA ALA A 199 -16.85 -9.04 -14.56
C ALA A 199 -16.31 -8.48 -13.24
N ALA A 200 -16.50 -9.19 -12.13
CA ALA A 200 -15.97 -8.80 -10.83
C ALA A 200 -14.42 -8.74 -10.80
N MET A 201 -13.75 -9.69 -11.45
CA MET A 201 -12.28 -9.68 -11.62
C MET A 201 -11.82 -8.54 -12.54
N ASN A 202 -12.52 -8.29 -13.63
CA ASN A 202 -12.21 -7.18 -14.55
C ASN A 202 -12.32 -5.81 -13.83
N VAL A 203 -13.30 -5.67 -12.94
CA VAL A 203 -13.44 -4.47 -12.09
C VAL A 203 -12.18 -4.25 -11.25
N MET A 204 -11.60 -5.30 -10.66
CA MET A 204 -10.35 -5.17 -9.90
C MET A 204 -9.21 -4.58 -10.74
N THR A 205 -9.06 -5.04 -11.97
CA THR A 205 -8.05 -4.52 -12.92
C THR A 205 -8.29 -3.03 -13.22
N ILE A 206 -9.55 -2.66 -13.51
CA ILE A 206 -9.91 -1.27 -13.77
C ILE A 206 -9.65 -0.38 -12.56
N LEU A 207 -9.98 -0.88 -11.35
CA LEU A 207 -9.72 -0.13 -10.12
C LEU A 207 -8.22 0.06 -9.87
N ALA A 208 -7.40 -0.95 -10.12
CA ALA A 208 -5.95 -0.83 -9.98
C ALA A 208 -5.37 0.22 -10.93
N LEU A 209 -5.82 0.23 -12.21
CA LEU A 209 -5.44 1.27 -13.18
C LEU A 209 -5.96 2.66 -12.77
N GLY A 210 -7.19 2.76 -12.26
CA GLY A 210 -7.73 3.98 -11.68
C GLY A 210 -6.92 4.48 -10.49
N GLY A 211 -6.36 3.55 -9.68
CA GLY A 211 -5.47 3.85 -8.58
C GLY A 211 -4.17 4.56 -8.98
N VAL A 212 -3.65 4.26 -10.19
CA VAL A 212 -2.48 4.99 -10.75
C VAL A 212 -2.81 6.47 -10.93
N VAL A 213 -3.96 6.76 -11.58
CA VAL A 213 -4.43 8.13 -11.82
C VAL A 213 -4.76 8.82 -10.49
N GLY A 214 -5.45 8.12 -9.60
CA GLY A 214 -5.83 8.62 -8.28
C GLY A 214 -4.63 8.97 -7.42
N SER A 215 -3.60 8.13 -7.40
CA SER A 215 -2.34 8.39 -6.68
C SER A 215 -1.68 9.69 -7.16
N TRP A 216 -1.63 9.89 -8.48
CA TRP A 216 -1.06 11.11 -9.06
C TRP A 216 -1.87 12.37 -8.70
N ILE A 217 -3.19 12.32 -8.85
CA ILE A 217 -4.08 13.46 -8.52
C ILE A 217 -3.97 13.81 -7.04
N ILE A 218 -4.02 12.81 -6.15
CA ILE A 218 -3.94 13.02 -4.70
C ILE A 218 -2.56 13.55 -4.31
N GLY A 219 -1.48 13.10 -4.97
CA GLY A 219 -0.15 13.64 -4.78
C GLY A 219 -0.07 15.14 -5.13
N ILE A 220 -0.65 15.56 -6.26
CA ILE A 220 -0.71 16.99 -6.63
C ILE A 220 -1.53 17.81 -5.62
N ILE A 221 -2.62 17.26 -5.12
CA ILE A 221 -3.45 17.92 -4.12
C ILE A 221 -2.67 18.07 -2.81
N ASP A 222 -1.97 17.01 -2.39
CA ASP A 222 -1.12 16.97 -1.20
C ASP A 222 -0.04 18.07 -1.25
N ASP A 223 0.66 18.16 -2.37
CA ASP A 223 1.68 19.20 -2.58
C ASP A 223 1.11 20.62 -2.54
N LYS A 224 -0.12 20.82 -3.03
CA LYS A 224 -0.73 22.16 -3.11
C LYS A 224 -1.38 22.66 -1.84
N ILE A 225 -2.10 21.80 -1.11
CA ILE A 225 -2.91 22.22 0.04
C ILE A 225 -2.39 21.70 1.38
N GLY A 226 -1.36 20.84 1.36
CA GLY A 226 -0.74 20.20 2.52
C GLY A 226 -1.38 18.88 2.90
N THR A 227 -0.57 18.00 3.50
CA THR A 227 -0.93 16.59 3.75
C THR A 227 -2.12 16.45 4.67
N LYS A 228 -2.19 17.22 5.75
CA LYS A 228 -3.30 17.17 6.72
C LYS A 228 -4.65 17.46 6.07
N LYS A 229 -4.75 18.51 5.26
CA LYS A 229 -5.99 18.91 4.59
C LYS A 229 -6.40 17.87 3.55
N THR A 230 -5.42 17.36 2.80
CA THR A 230 -5.63 16.31 1.80
C THR A 230 -6.16 15.04 2.45
N MET A 231 -5.59 14.61 3.58
CA MET A 231 -6.06 13.44 4.34
C MET A 231 -7.48 13.61 4.86
N VAL A 232 -7.86 14.80 5.35
CA VAL A 232 -9.24 15.09 5.77
C VAL A 232 -10.21 14.97 4.60
N GLY A 233 -9.91 15.63 3.48
CA GLY A 233 -10.72 15.54 2.27
C GLY A 233 -10.83 14.10 1.74
N PHE A 234 -9.71 13.39 1.74
CA PHE A 234 -9.66 11.98 1.35
C PHE A 234 -10.51 11.09 2.24
N GLY A 235 -10.45 11.26 3.57
CA GLY A 235 -11.23 10.44 4.50
C GLY A 235 -12.73 10.62 4.30
N ILE A 236 -13.19 11.84 4.07
CA ILE A 236 -14.59 12.13 3.75
C ILE A 236 -14.98 11.51 2.39
N TRP A 237 -14.16 11.72 1.37
CA TRP A 237 -14.34 11.10 0.04
C TRP A 237 -14.47 9.59 0.13
N TYR A 238 -13.56 8.95 0.85
CA TYR A 238 -13.54 7.49 0.97
C TYR A 238 -14.72 6.95 1.77
N ALA A 239 -15.13 7.64 2.85
CA ALA A 239 -16.33 7.29 3.59
C ALA A 239 -17.58 7.36 2.71
N ILE A 240 -17.74 8.40 1.89
CA ILE A 240 -18.85 8.51 0.92
C ILE A 240 -18.81 7.34 -0.07
N ALA A 241 -17.63 7.00 -0.61
CA ALA A 241 -17.46 5.88 -1.51
C ALA A 241 -17.96 4.57 -0.90
N LEU A 242 -17.62 4.31 0.35
CA LEU A 242 -18.03 3.10 1.08
C LEU A 242 -19.53 3.09 1.41
N LEU A 243 -20.10 4.22 1.78
CA LEU A 243 -21.55 4.36 2.01
C LEU A 243 -22.35 4.17 0.72
N CYS A 244 -21.86 4.66 -0.43
CA CYS A 244 -22.47 4.38 -1.73
C CYS A 244 -22.48 2.87 -2.03
N ASN A 245 -21.38 2.15 -1.75
CA ASN A 245 -21.34 0.70 -1.93
C ASN A 245 -22.25 -0.04 -0.96
N PHE A 246 -22.32 0.42 0.29
CA PHE A 246 -23.25 -0.12 1.27
C PHE A 246 -24.71 0.03 0.83
N GLY A 247 -25.07 1.18 0.25
CA GLY A 247 -26.41 1.47 -0.25
C GLY A 247 -26.75 0.79 -1.58
N ALA A 248 -25.78 0.22 -2.28
CA ALA A 248 -26.02 -0.49 -3.55
C ALA A 248 -26.74 -1.82 -3.32
N THR A 249 -27.81 -2.04 -4.08
CA THR A 249 -28.69 -3.24 -3.97
C THR A 249 -28.31 -4.32 -4.96
N ASP A 250 -27.91 -3.92 -6.17
CA ASP A 250 -27.60 -4.84 -7.27
C ASP A 250 -26.60 -4.20 -8.25
N SER A 251 -26.16 -4.96 -9.25
CA SER A 251 -25.18 -4.54 -10.25
C SER A 251 -25.67 -3.45 -11.19
N SER A 252 -26.98 -3.18 -11.27
CA SER A 252 -27.55 -2.10 -12.08
C SER A 252 -27.63 -0.77 -11.31
N SER A 253 -27.44 -0.80 -9.99
CA SER A 253 -27.52 0.39 -9.13
C SER A 253 -26.44 1.43 -9.51
N PRO A 254 -26.79 2.70 -9.79
CA PRO A 254 -25.84 3.76 -10.03
C PRO A 254 -24.83 3.95 -8.87
N LEU A 255 -25.26 3.64 -7.65
CA LEU A 255 -24.42 3.76 -6.46
C LEU A 255 -23.17 2.85 -6.49
N VAL A 256 -23.29 1.67 -7.13
CA VAL A 256 -22.15 0.77 -7.25
C VAL A 256 -21.07 1.37 -8.13
N TYR A 257 -21.44 1.96 -9.27
CA TYR A 257 -20.47 2.54 -10.20
C TYR A 257 -19.81 3.80 -9.64
N VAL A 258 -20.59 4.65 -8.94
CA VAL A 258 -20.05 5.81 -8.21
C VAL A 258 -19.06 5.34 -7.16
N SER A 259 -19.43 4.35 -6.35
CA SER A 259 -18.54 3.76 -5.35
C SER A 259 -17.26 3.22 -5.96
N LEU A 260 -17.37 2.38 -6.99
CA LEU A 260 -16.21 1.78 -7.66
C LEU A 260 -15.27 2.83 -8.24
N PHE A 261 -15.81 3.88 -8.88
CA PHE A 261 -15.01 5.01 -9.36
C PHE A 261 -14.28 5.72 -8.22
N MET A 262 -14.99 6.02 -7.14
CA MET A 262 -14.40 6.71 -5.99
C MET A 262 -13.36 5.85 -5.27
N ILE A 263 -13.59 4.54 -5.15
CA ILE A 263 -12.62 3.58 -4.58
C ILE A 263 -11.39 3.49 -5.47
N ALA A 264 -11.54 3.40 -6.79
CA ALA A 264 -10.44 3.37 -7.74
C ALA A 264 -9.51 4.55 -7.54
N MET A 265 -10.06 5.76 -7.53
CA MET A 265 -9.29 6.99 -7.27
C MET A 265 -8.65 7.01 -5.88
N GLY A 266 -9.27 6.36 -4.89
CA GLY A 266 -8.80 6.31 -3.50
C GLY A 266 -7.69 5.29 -3.21
N ILE A 267 -7.56 4.22 -3.99
CA ILE A 267 -6.58 3.14 -3.73
C ILE A 267 -5.16 3.70 -3.64
N GLY A 268 -4.75 4.51 -4.62
CA GLY A 268 -3.42 5.09 -4.66
C GLY A 268 -3.20 6.14 -3.56
N GLY A 269 -4.24 6.89 -3.18
CA GLY A 269 -4.14 7.96 -2.20
C GLY A 269 -3.81 7.46 -0.79
N SER A 270 -4.40 6.36 -0.36
CA SER A 270 -4.13 5.78 0.95
C SER A 270 -2.66 5.37 1.11
N ALA A 271 -2.01 4.91 0.03
CA ALA A 271 -0.60 4.55 0.02
C ALA A 271 0.30 5.80 0.08
N ASN A 272 -0.04 6.89 -0.61
CA ASN A 272 0.75 8.12 -0.60
C ASN A 272 0.92 8.69 0.81
N PHE A 273 -0.12 8.66 1.63
CA PHE A 273 -0.08 9.19 2.99
C PHE A 273 0.88 8.46 3.92
N THR A 274 1.22 7.21 3.62
CA THR A 274 2.19 6.43 4.41
C THR A 274 3.60 7.04 4.40
N THR A 275 3.91 7.82 3.38
CA THR A 275 5.18 8.52 3.23
C THR A 275 5.04 10.01 3.43
N SER A 276 3.98 10.63 2.91
CA SER A 276 3.83 12.08 2.97
C SER A 276 3.56 12.59 4.39
N LEU A 277 2.75 11.91 5.19
CA LEU A 277 2.47 12.34 6.56
C LEU A 277 3.71 12.28 7.47
N PRO A 278 4.47 11.16 7.55
CA PRO A 278 5.72 11.14 8.31
C PRO A 278 6.72 12.21 7.85
N THR A 279 6.85 12.41 6.52
CA THR A 279 7.74 13.44 5.98
C THR A 279 7.29 14.84 6.38
N SER A 280 5.99 15.10 6.37
CA SER A 280 5.43 16.39 6.77
C SER A 280 5.68 16.69 8.25
N ILE A 281 5.53 15.69 9.14
CA ILE A 281 5.69 15.84 10.59
C ILE A 281 7.17 15.93 10.99
N PHE A 282 8.01 15.01 10.50
CA PHE A 282 9.38 14.82 10.99
C PHE A 282 10.44 15.46 10.08
N GLY A 283 10.05 15.86 8.86
CA GLY A 283 10.97 16.35 7.85
C GLY A 283 11.66 15.20 7.10
N ARG A 284 12.60 15.56 6.24
CA ARG A 284 13.36 14.60 5.44
C ARG A 284 14.51 13.94 6.21
N GLN A 285 15.06 14.65 7.20
CA GLN A 285 16.16 14.16 8.03
C GLN A 285 15.67 13.05 8.97
N GLY A 286 16.32 11.89 8.92
CA GLY A 286 15.93 10.73 9.73
C GLY A 286 14.65 10.04 9.29
N PHE A 287 14.14 10.33 8.09
CA PHE A 287 12.93 9.73 7.54
C PHE A 287 12.96 8.19 7.56
N ASP A 288 14.11 7.59 7.19
CA ASP A 288 14.27 6.14 7.15
C ASP A 288 14.12 5.53 8.55
N LYS A 289 14.69 6.20 9.58
CA LYS A 289 14.54 5.79 10.97
C LYS A 289 13.11 5.93 11.46
N VAL A 290 12.45 7.03 11.15
CA VAL A 290 11.05 7.27 11.50
C VAL A 290 10.15 6.23 10.86
N ASN A 291 10.30 5.99 9.55
CA ASN A 291 9.50 5.00 8.83
C ASN A 291 9.77 3.57 9.26
N SER A 292 11.00 3.21 9.64
CA SER A 292 11.30 1.88 10.16
C SER A 292 10.52 1.55 11.44
N VAL A 293 10.06 2.57 12.18
CA VAL A 293 9.21 2.38 13.36
C VAL A 293 7.72 2.49 13.01
N ILE A 294 7.35 3.41 12.12
CA ILE A 294 5.93 3.62 11.73
C ILE A 294 5.38 2.42 10.95
N PHE A 295 6.11 1.90 9.97
CA PHE A 295 5.61 0.84 9.10
C PHE A 295 5.20 -0.45 9.81
N PRO A 296 5.96 -1.02 10.76
CA PRO A 296 5.51 -2.20 11.50
C PRO A 296 4.21 -1.96 12.29
N ILE A 297 4.08 -0.79 12.92
CA ILE A 297 2.88 -0.42 13.67
C ILE A 297 1.69 -0.26 12.73
N GLN A 298 1.88 0.46 11.64
CA GLN A 298 0.88 0.62 10.58
C GLN A 298 0.45 -0.73 10.00
N GLY A 299 1.41 -1.62 9.73
CA GLY A 299 1.15 -2.96 9.20
C GLY A 299 0.32 -3.80 10.15
N ALA A 300 0.62 -3.77 11.45
CA ALA A 300 -0.16 -4.45 12.48
C ALA A 300 -1.60 -3.91 12.54
N ILE A 301 -1.77 -2.59 12.47
CA ILE A 301 -3.09 -1.95 12.42
C ILE A 301 -3.82 -2.38 11.13
N THR A 302 -3.17 -2.32 9.98
CA THR A 302 -3.76 -2.72 8.70
C THR A 302 -4.26 -4.16 8.71
N ALA A 303 -3.52 -5.08 9.34
CA ALA A 303 -3.90 -6.49 9.42
C ALA A 303 -5.25 -6.72 10.14
N LEU A 304 -5.69 -5.79 10.98
CA LEU A 304 -7.01 -5.86 11.63
C LEU A 304 -8.17 -5.84 10.62
N CYS A 305 -7.95 -5.38 9.39
CA CYS A 305 -9.00 -5.41 8.36
C CYS A 305 -9.50 -6.84 8.07
N PHE A 306 -8.62 -7.83 8.10
CA PHE A 306 -8.99 -9.23 7.89
C PHE A 306 -9.81 -9.78 9.05
N LEU A 307 -9.49 -9.36 10.29
CA LEU A 307 -10.29 -9.69 11.46
C LEU A 307 -11.70 -9.08 11.35
N VAL A 308 -11.79 -7.80 10.99
CA VAL A 308 -13.08 -7.11 10.78
C VAL A 308 -13.89 -7.82 9.71
N ASN A 309 -13.30 -8.13 8.55
CA ASN A 309 -13.99 -8.84 7.47
C ASN A 309 -14.48 -10.22 7.92
N GLY A 310 -13.63 -11.00 8.60
CA GLY A 310 -14.00 -12.33 9.10
C GLY A 310 -15.11 -12.27 10.15
N MET A 311 -15.04 -11.32 11.07
CA MET A 311 -16.09 -11.13 12.09
C MET A 311 -17.43 -10.72 11.46
N VAL A 312 -17.41 -9.77 10.53
CA VAL A 312 -18.62 -9.31 9.84
C VAL A 312 -19.25 -10.47 9.07
N GLN A 313 -18.47 -11.21 8.28
CA GLN A 313 -18.98 -12.36 7.53
C GLN A 313 -19.60 -13.43 8.47
N LYS A 314 -18.94 -13.72 9.59
CA LYS A 314 -19.47 -14.65 10.58
C LYS A 314 -20.80 -14.18 11.20
N MET A 315 -20.90 -12.89 11.51
CA MET A 315 -22.09 -12.31 12.15
C MET A 315 -23.28 -12.16 11.18
N THR A 316 -23.00 -11.99 9.89
CA THR A 316 -24.03 -11.72 8.87
C THR A 316 -24.37 -12.94 8.01
N GLY A 317 -23.82 -14.11 8.31
CA GLY A 317 -24.05 -15.32 7.50
C GLY A 317 -23.39 -15.25 6.11
N GLY A 318 -22.29 -14.47 5.97
CA GLY A 318 -21.53 -14.36 4.72
C GLY A 318 -21.74 -13.04 3.95
N GLU A 319 -22.63 -12.17 4.41
CA GLU A 319 -22.81 -10.86 3.78
C GLU A 319 -21.63 -9.92 4.07
N ILE A 320 -21.08 -9.33 3.01
CA ILE A 320 -19.91 -8.43 3.09
C ILE A 320 -20.32 -6.96 3.22
N LYS A 321 -21.51 -6.61 2.79
CA LYS A 321 -21.99 -5.21 2.74
C LYS A 321 -21.80 -4.46 4.07
N MET A 322 -21.96 -5.14 5.22
CA MET A 322 -21.76 -4.51 6.54
C MET A 322 -20.32 -4.13 6.83
N ALA A 323 -19.33 -4.80 6.22
CA ALA A 323 -17.93 -4.41 6.35
C ALA A 323 -17.66 -3.01 5.76
N TYR A 324 -18.35 -2.67 4.67
CA TYR A 324 -18.25 -1.33 4.08
C TYR A 324 -18.75 -0.23 5.02
N LEU A 325 -19.83 -0.50 5.77
CA LEU A 325 -20.33 0.43 6.79
C LEU A 325 -19.33 0.59 7.93
N VAL A 326 -18.73 -0.50 8.42
CA VAL A 326 -17.69 -0.46 9.46
C VAL A 326 -16.49 0.35 8.98
N PHE A 327 -15.98 0.09 7.78
CA PHE A 327 -14.86 0.83 7.24
C PHE A 327 -15.19 2.31 6.96
N ALA A 328 -16.41 2.64 6.57
CA ALA A 328 -16.85 4.04 6.47
C ALA A 328 -16.79 4.74 7.85
N GLY A 329 -17.22 4.07 8.90
CA GLY A 329 -17.08 4.55 10.28
C GLY A 329 -15.61 4.76 10.67
N VAL A 330 -14.73 3.79 10.36
CA VAL A 330 -13.28 3.91 10.61
C VAL A 330 -12.70 5.11 9.84
N ALA A 331 -13.09 5.32 8.58
CA ALA A 331 -12.62 6.47 7.79
C ALA A 331 -13.03 7.81 8.42
N LEU A 332 -14.26 7.93 8.92
CA LEU A 332 -14.73 9.14 9.59
C LEU A 332 -14.04 9.38 10.95
N VAL A 333 -13.83 8.32 11.74
CA VAL A 333 -13.04 8.41 12.98
C VAL A 333 -11.62 8.86 12.65
N ASN A 334 -11.06 8.34 11.56
CA ASN A 334 -9.72 8.74 11.12
C ASN A 334 -9.63 10.21 10.72
N VAL A 335 -10.67 10.77 10.10
CA VAL A 335 -10.74 12.22 9.83
C VAL A 335 -10.57 13.03 11.12
N VAL A 336 -11.25 12.63 12.21
CA VAL A 336 -11.12 13.30 13.51
C VAL A 336 -9.69 13.18 14.07
N LEU A 337 -9.08 11.99 13.94
CA LEU A 337 -7.69 11.78 14.38
C LEU A 337 -6.70 12.63 13.58
N VAL A 338 -6.87 12.73 12.26
CA VAL A 338 -6.04 13.59 11.40
C VAL A 338 -6.13 15.07 11.81
N LEU A 339 -7.30 15.54 12.22
CA LEU A 339 -7.46 16.93 12.71
C LEU A 339 -6.61 17.23 13.95
N ILE A 340 -6.29 16.22 14.77
CA ILE A 340 -5.44 16.36 15.96
C ILE A 340 -3.95 16.35 15.63
N VAL A 341 -3.56 15.86 14.44
CA VAL A 341 -2.15 15.80 14.02
C VAL A 341 -1.56 17.20 13.92
N ASN A 342 -0.37 17.40 14.48
CA ASN A 342 0.45 18.59 14.25
C ASN A 342 1.40 18.32 13.09
N GLU A 343 1.04 18.80 11.90
CA GLU A 343 1.66 18.44 10.64
C GLU A 343 3.16 18.79 10.55
N HIS A 344 3.62 19.86 11.21
CA HIS A 344 5.00 20.37 11.04
C HIS A 344 5.80 20.40 12.34
N ARG A 345 5.37 19.62 13.34
CA ARG A 345 5.93 19.72 14.70
C ARG A 345 7.44 19.60 14.76
N PHE A 346 8.02 18.67 14.02
CA PHE A 346 9.46 18.37 14.04
C PHE A 346 10.15 18.69 12.71
N ASN A 347 9.42 19.19 11.72
CA ASN A 347 9.93 19.48 10.39
C ASN A 347 10.75 20.79 10.43
N ARG A 348 12.07 20.65 10.53
CA ARG A 348 13.02 21.78 10.61
C ARG A 348 13.05 22.58 9.32
N ASP A 349 13.01 21.89 8.18
CA ASP A 349 13.08 22.53 6.85
C ASP A 349 11.86 23.43 6.63
N TRP A 350 10.68 22.93 7.00
CA TRP A 350 9.44 23.72 6.91
C TRP A 350 9.47 24.93 7.84
N LYS A 351 9.93 24.76 9.09
CA LYS A 351 10.04 25.85 10.06
C LYS A 351 11.04 26.92 9.64
N ALA A 352 12.15 26.51 9.02
CA ALA A 352 13.13 27.44 8.47
C ALA A 352 12.58 28.26 7.30
N ALA A 353 11.73 27.64 6.46
CA ALA A 353 11.06 28.31 5.36
C ALA A 353 9.89 29.19 5.78
N HIS A 354 9.35 29.00 7.01
CA HIS A 354 8.18 29.73 7.53
C HIS A 354 8.43 30.26 8.95
N PRO A 355 9.40 31.18 9.12
CA PRO A 355 9.71 31.75 10.44
C PRO A 355 8.48 32.49 10.98
N GLY A 356 7.96 32.03 12.14
CA GLY A 356 6.82 32.64 12.83
C GLY A 356 5.46 31.94 12.63
N LYS A 357 5.43 30.77 12.00
CA LYS A 357 4.24 29.90 11.94
C LYS A 357 4.40 28.66 12.80
#